data_5d65020b0feacbbf6cafa8d63033738d
#
_entry.id   5d65020b0feacbbf6cafa8d63033738d
#
_cell.length_a   1.000
_cell.length_b   1.000
_cell.length_c   1.000
_cell.angle_alpha   90.00
_cell.angle_beta   90.00
_cell.angle_gamma   90.00
#
_symmetry.space_group_name_H-M   'P 1'
#
loop_
_entity.id
_entity.type
_entity.pdbx_description
1 polymer ?
#
loop_
_entity_poly.entity_id
_entity_poly.type
_entity_poly.pdbx_seq_one_letter_code
_entity_poly.pdbx_strand_id
1 'polypeptide(L)'
;MALIRIDGDDLVVVIEGLDKLWAFKDSLTIPLANVRGATADPGIATDPKGIRAPGSRVPGVITAGTFHRDGEKVFWDVKDPSKAVVVELADEEYARLVLQVDDPRATVALVENALV
;
A
#
# COMPACT_ATOMS: atom_id res chain seq x y z
N MET A 1 0.36 -10.14 1.27
CA MET A 1 1.02 -9.33 2.29
C MET A 1 2.21 -8.60 1.67
N ALA A 2 2.53 -7.45 2.16
CA ALA A 2 3.63 -6.64 1.64
C ALA A 2 4.78 -6.58 2.63
N LEU A 3 5.99 -6.53 2.10
CA LEU A 3 7.20 -6.26 2.87
C LEU A 3 7.74 -4.92 2.40
N ILE A 4 7.96 -4.00 3.33
CA ILE A 4 8.49 -2.67 3.04
C ILE A 4 9.90 -2.57 3.56
N ARG A 5 10.80 -2.08 2.71
CA ARG A 5 12.19 -1.84 3.11
C ARG A 5 12.69 -0.53 2.50
N ILE A 6 13.77 -0.02 3.06
CA ILE A 6 14.45 1.17 2.56
C ILE A 6 15.74 0.70 1.88
N ASP A 7 15.93 1.11 0.64
CA ASP A 7 17.10 0.76 -0.14
C ASP A 7 17.71 2.05 -0.71
N GLY A 8 18.72 2.57 -0.02
CA GLY A 8 19.32 3.86 -0.38
C GLY A 8 18.29 4.97 -0.28
N ASP A 9 18.00 5.61 -1.39
CA ASP A 9 17.04 6.72 -1.47
C ASP A 9 15.65 6.27 -1.89
N ASP A 10 15.40 4.96 -1.89
CA ASP A 10 14.12 4.40 -2.36
C ASP A 10 13.39 3.64 -1.28
N LEU A 11 12.06 3.76 -1.32
CA LEU A 11 11.15 2.89 -0.60
C LEU A 11 10.81 1.73 -1.53
N VAL A 12 11.07 0.51 -1.10
CA VAL A 12 10.79 -0.70 -1.89
C VAL A 12 9.68 -1.50 -1.21
N VAL A 13 8.61 -1.76 -1.95
CA VAL A 13 7.50 -2.58 -1.50
C VAL A 13 7.51 -3.88 -2.30
N VAL A 14 7.63 -5.00 -1.61
CA VAL A 14 7.60 -6.33 -2.22
C VAL A 14 6.29 -7.00 -1.88
N ILE A 15 5.54 -7.42 -2.90
CA ILE A 15 4.28 -8.11 -2.72
C ILE A 15 4.59 -9.61 -2.67
N GLU A 16 4.19 -10.26 -1.58
CA GLU A 16 4.52 -11.65 -1.32
C GLU A 16 3.32 -12.59 -1.47
N GLY A 17 3.62 -13.85 -1.77
CA GLY A 17 2.64 -14.91 -1.83
C GLY A 17 1.73 -14.79 -3.04
N LEU A 18 0.51 -15.34 -2.90
CA LEU A 18 -0.47 -15.30 -3.98
C LEU A 18 -1.04 -13.90 -4.20
N ASP A 19 -0.81 -12.99 -3.26
CA ASP A 19 -1.30 -11.62 -3.36
C ASP A 19 -0.82 -10.93 -4.63
N LYS A 20 0.41 -11.22 -5.08
CA LYS A 20 0.97 -10.60 -6.26
C LYS A 20 0.20 -10.95 -7.53
N LEU A 21 -0.43 -12.12 -7.58
CA LEU A 21 -1.25 -12.51 -8.72
C LEU A 21 -2.53 -11.67 -8.79
N TRP A 22 -3.12 -11.38 -7.64
CA TRP A 22 -4.34 -10.58 -7.54
C TRP A 22 -4.06 -9.09 -7.75
N ALA A 23 -2.89 -8.62 -7.32
CA ALA A 23 -2.51 -7.22 -7.43
C ALA A 23 -1.91 -6.87 -8.79
N PHE A 24 -1.51 -7.86 -9.57
CA PHE A 24 -0.82 -7.69 -10.85
C PHE A 24 0.51 -6.95 -10.71
N LYS A 25 1.14 -7.06 -9.53
CA LYS A 25 2.42 -6.41 -9.22
C LYS A 25 3.26 -7.34 -8.36
N ASP A 26 4.55 -7.38 -8.63
CA ASP A 26 5.52 -8.10 -7.78
C ASP A 26 6.17 -7.14 -6.78
N SER A 27 6.45 -5.92 -7.21
CA SER A 27 7.09 -4.94 -6.35
C SER A 27 6.84 -3.53 -6.87
N LEU A 28 7.05 -2.56 -5.99
CA LEU A 28 6.97 -1.14 -6.29
C LEU A 28 8.21 -0.48 -5.72
N THR A 29 8.84 0.41 -6.48
CA THR A 29 9.98 1.20 -6.01
C THR A 29 9.60 2.67 -6.11
N ILE A 30 9.62 3.36 -4.98
CA ILE A 30 9.18 4.76 -4.89
C ILE A 30 10.34 5.59 -4.34
N PRO A 31 10.80 6.62 -5.05
CA PRO A 31 11.82 7.52 -4.49
C PRO A 31 11.31 8.12 -3.17
N LEU A 32 12.16 8.12 -2.14
CA LEU A 32 11.78 8.68 -0.84
C LEU A 32 11.35 10.15 -0.95
N ALA A 33 11.89 10.87 -1.93
CA ALA A 33 11.49 12.27 -2.17
C ALA A 33 9.98 12.40 -2.50
N ASN A 34 9.37 11.32 -2.99
CA ASN A 34 7.95 11.31 -3.35
C ASN A 34 7.06 10.67 -2.28
N VAL A 35 7.64 10.24 -1.16
CA VAL A 35 6.88 9.68 -0.04
C VAL A 35 6.56 10.81 0.94
N ARG A 36 5.28 10.96 1.27
CA ARG A 36 4.81 12.03 2.16
C ARG A 36 4.62 11.57 3.59
N GLY A 37 4.43 10.30 3.82
CA GLY A 37 4.28 9.77 5.17
C GLY A 37 3.61 8.40 5.15
N ALA A 38 3.50 7.81 6.32
CA ALA A 38 2.85 6.51 6.50
C ALA A 38 2.02 6.53 7.79
N THR A 39 0.90 5.82 7.78
CA THR A 39 -0.02 5.76 8.92
C THR A 39 -0.58 4.35 9.02
N ALA A 40 -0.64 3.82 10.24
CA ALA A 40 -1.37 2.58 10.49
C ALA A 40 -2.86 2.91 10.55
N ASP A 41 -3.67 2.25 9.72
CA ASP A 41 -5.09 2.57 9.61
C ASP A 41 -5.93 1.30 9.51
N PRO A 42 -6.26 0.67 10.64
CA PRO A 42 -7.06 -0.57 10.61
C PRO A 42 -8.49 -0.36 10.12
N GLY A 43 -8.98 0.88 10.09
CA GLY A 43 -10.31 1.19 9.60
C GLY A 43 -10.40 1.49 8.12
N ILE A 44 -9.27 1.49 7.40
CA ILE A 44 -9.26 1.91 6.01
C ILE A 44 -10.14 1.02 5.11
N ALA A 45 -10.32 -0.23 5.47
CA ALA A 45 -11.12 -1.16 4.67
C ALA A 45 -12.61 -0.81 4.64
N THR A 46 -13.06 0.03 5.55
CA THR A 46 -14.46 0.48 5.60
C THR A 46 -14.69 1.72 4.73
N ASP A 47 -13.63 2.38 4.27
CA ASP A 47 -13.74 3.55 3.43
C ASP A 47 -14.17 3.17 2.00
N PRO A 48 -14.92 4.04 1.31
CA PRO A 48 -15.23 3.80 -0.10
C PRO A 48 -13.94 3.73 -0.92
N LYS A 49 -13.81 2.69 -1.74
CA LYS A 49 -12.60 2.46 -2.53
C LYS A 49 -12.64 3.07 -3.92
N GLY A 50 -13.82 3.58 -4.35
CA GLY A 50 -13.98 4.15 -5.67
C GLY A 50 -14.18 3.09 -6.75
N ILE A 51 -13.93 3.49 -7.99
CA ILE A 51 -14.10 2.60 -9.13
C ILE A 51 -12.94 1.62 -9.19
N ARG A 52 -13.28 0.34 -9.22
CA ARG A 52 -12.29 -0.72 -9.26
C ARG A 52 -11.68 -0.85 -10.66
N ALA A 53 -10.36 -0.80 -10.73
CA ALA A 53 -9.56 -1.12 -11.91
C ALA A 53 -9.12 -2.58 -11.84
N PRO A 54 -8.22 -3.07 -12.70
CA PRO A 54 -7.73 -4.45 -12.60
C PRO A 54 -7.29 -4.79 -11.19
N GLY A 55 -7.80 -5.89 -10.69
CA GLY A 55 -7.55 -6.33 -9.32
C GLY A 55 -8.69 -7.19 -8.85
N SER A 56 -8.65 -7.54 -7.58
CA SER A 56 -9.64 -8.41 -6.98
C SER A 56 -10.09 -7.90 -5.63
N ARG A 57 -11.38 -8.03 -5.37
CA ARG A 57 -11.93 -7.78 -4.04
C ARG A 57 -12.97 -8.85 -3.76
N VAL A 58 -12.62 -9.75 -2.86
CA VAL A 58 -13.53 -10.79 -2.39
C VAL A 58 -13.78 -10.51 -0.91
N PRO A 59 -15.02 -10.24 -0.50
CA PRO A 59 -15.33 -9.91 0.90
C PRO A 59 -14.77 -10.97 1.85
N GLY A 60 -14.07 -10.50 2.89
CA GLY A 60 -13.49 -11.37 3.91
C GLY A 60 -12.24 -12.13 3.48
N VAL A 61 -11.75 -11.92 2.24
CA VAL A 61 -10.56 -12.60 1.74
C VAL A 61 -9.45 -11.61 1.45
N ILE A 62 -9.52 -10.89 0.34
CA ILE A 62 -8.43 -10.01 -0.07
C ILE A 62 -8.97 -8.80 -0.84
N THR A 63 -8.34 -7.64 -0.62
CA THR A 63 -8.50 -6.46 -1.46
C THR A 63 -7.14 -6.19 -2.09
N ALA A 64 -7.05 -6.34 -3.40
CA ALA A 64 -5.78 -6.18 -4.10
C ALA A 64 -5.99 -5.59 -5.48
N GLY A 65 -5.03 -4.79 -5.93
CA GLY A 65 -5.02 -4.17 -7.24
C GLY A 65 -5.12 -2.66 -7.19
N THR A 66 -5.43 -2.06 -8.32
CA THR A 66 -5.53 -0.61 -8.46
C THR A 66 -6.99 -0.18 -8.40
N PHE A 67 -7.28 0.81 -7.57
CA PHE A 67 -8.62 1.39 -7.44
C PHE A 67 -8.56 2.87 -7.77
N HIS A 68 -9.63 3.40 -8.36
CA HIS A 68 -9.73 4.81 -8.74
C HIS A 68 -10.78 5.49 -7.89
N ARG A 69 -10.41 6.63 -7.31
CA ARG A 69 -11.30 7.43 -6.50
C ARG A 69 -10.94 8.90 -6.67
N ASP A 70 -11.93 9.73 -7.05
CA ASP A 70 -11.76 11.18 -7.18
C ASP A 70 -10.58 11.55 -8.09
N GLY A 71 -10.38 10.78 -9.17
CA GLY A 71 -9.30 11.03 -10.12
C GLY A 71 -7.95 10.50 -9.68
N GLU A 72 -7.86 9.89 -8.50
CA GLU A 72 -6.62 9.35 -7.98
C GLU A 72 -6.58 7.83 -8.09
N LYS A 73 -5.37 7.29 -8.30
CA LYS A 73 -5.14 5.85 -8.25
C LYS A 73 -4.61 5.48 -6.87
N VAL A 74 -5.17 4.42 -6.29
CA VAL A 74 -4.74 3.87 -5.01
C VAL A 74 -4.45 2.40 -5.20
N PHE A 75 -3.28 1.96 -4.77
CA PHE A 75 -2.91 0.55 -4.84
C PHE A 75 -3.26 -0.13 -3.52
N TRP A 76 -3.93 -1.28 -3.60
CA TRP A 76 -4.36 -2.04 -2.43
C TRP A 76 -3.74 -3.44 -2.44
N ASP A 77 -3.30 -3.88 -1.27
CA ASP A 77 -2.91 -5.26 -1.01
C ASP A 77 -3.17 -5.57 0.46
N VAL A 78 -4.45 -5.80 0.80
CA VAL A 78 -4.89 -6.01 2.18
C VAL A 78 -5.80 -7.23 2.25
N LYS A 79 -5.44 -8.16 3.12
CA LYS A 79 -6.26 -9.32 3.47
C LYS A 79 -6.81 -9.14 4.89
N ASP A 80 -5.98 -8.68 5.82
CA ASP A 80 -6.35 -8.43 7.21
C ASP A 80 -6.29 -6.92 7.46
N PRO A 81 -7.43 -6.21 7.48
CA PRO A 81 -7.44 -4.76 7.66
C PRO A 81 -6.82 -4.28 8.97
N SER A 82 -6.81 -5.12 10.01
CA SER A 82 -6.21 -4.74 11.29
C SER A 82 -4.71 -4.47 11.17
N LYS A 83 -4.10 -4.92 10.09
CA LYS A 83 -2.67 -4.76 9.83
C LYS A 83 -2.39 -3.83 8.65
N ALA A 84 -3.35 -2.98 8.28
CA ALA A 84 -3.20 -2.08 7.14
C ALA A 84 -2.37 -0.85 7.48
N VAL A 85 -1.53 -0.47 6.52
CA VAL A 85 -0.73 0.76 6.56
C VAL A 85 -1.02 1.54 5.28
N VAL A 86 -1.20 2.84 5.41
CA VAL A 86 -1.39 3.75 4.28
C VAL A 86 -0.12 4.56 4.09
N VAL A 87 0.47 4.49 2.90
CA VAL A 87 1.63 5.29 2.51
C VAL A 87 1.16 6.36 1.54
N GLU A 88 1.32 7.63 1.91
CA GLU A 88 0.93 8.77 1.08
C GLU A 88 2.06 9.15 0.15
N LEU A 89 1.74 9.38 -1.13
CA LEU A 89 2.71 9.70 -2.18
C LEU A 89 2.36 11.00 -2.88
N ALA A 90 3.36 11.59 -3.54
CA ALA A 90 3.17 12.74 -4.43
C ALA A 90 4.05 12.56 -5.66
N ASP A 91 3.58 13.04 -6.81
CA ASP A 91 4.30 12.96 -8.08
C ASP A 91 4.58 11.52 -8.52
N GLU A 92 3.65 10.62 -8.20
CA GLU A 92 3.73 9.21 -8.54
C GLU A 92 2.45 8.76 -9.24
N GLU A 93 2.51 7.59 -9.87
CA GLU A 93 1.34 6.98 -10.50
C GLU A 93 0.22 6.78 -9.48
N TYR A 94 0.57 6.34 -8.28
CA TYR A 94 -0.39 6.14 -7.20
C TYR A 94 -0.35 7.30 -6.23
N ALA A 95 -1.52 7.77 -5.81
CA ALA A 95 -1.63 8.79 -4.77
C ALA A 95 -1.29 8.21 -3.39
N ARG A 96 -1.60 6.94 -3.20
CA ARG A 96 -1.27 6.24 -1.96
C ARG A 96 -1.23 4.74 -2.17
N LEU A 97 -0.58 4.07 -1.24
CA LEU A 97 -0.51 2.61 -1.19
C LEU A 97 -1.17 2.16 0.10
N VAL A 98 -2.10 1.22 0.01
CA VAL A 98 -2.75 0.63 1.18
C VAL A 98 -2.29 -0.82 1.27
N LEU A 99 -1.49 -1.12 2.28
CA LEU A 99 -0.73 -2.36 2.34
C LEU A 99 -0.94 -3.07 3.67
N GLN A 100 -1.06 -4.39 3.63
CA GLN A 100 -1.02 -5.20 4.83
C GLN A 100 0.44 -5.59 5.09
N VAL A 101 0.91 -5.32 6.29
CA VAL A 101 2.28 -5.65 6.72
C VAL A 101 2.21 -6.47 8.00
N ASP A 102 3.32 -7.13 8.34
CA ASP A 102 3.36 -7.96 9.54
C ASP A 102 3.27 -7.14 10.83
N ASP A 103 3.97 -5.99 10.86
CA ASP A 103 3.98 -5.09 12.02
C ASP A 103 3.75 -3.66 11.55
N PRO A 104 2.48 -3.18 11.56
CA PRO A 104 2.17 -1.84 11.09
C PRO A 104 2.93 -0.72 11.81
N ARG A 105 3.08 -0.84 13.12
CA ARG A 105 3.74 0.19 13.91
C ARG A 105 5.22 0.29 13.56
N ALA A 106 5.90 -0.85 13.44
CA ALA A 106 7.31 -0.89 13.05
C ALA A 106 7.49 -0.38 11.61
N THR A 107 6.56 -0.72 10.72
CA THR A 107 6.61 -0.28 9.32
C THR A 107 6.46 1.24 9.22
N VAL A 108 5.51 1.81 9.96
CA VAL A 108 5.33 3.26 9.99
C VAL A 108 6.59 3.95 10.50
N ALA A 109 7.18 3.43 11.57
CA ALA A 109 8.40 4.00 12.12
C ALA A 109 9.56 3.93 11.11
N LEU A 110 9.68 2.82 10.40
CA LEU A 110 10.71 2.65 9.37
C LEU A 110 10.59 3.72 8.28
N VAL A 111 9.38 3.93 7.78
CA VAL A 111 9.13 4.91 6.72
C VAL A 111 9.36 6.33 7.24
N GLU A 112 8.77 6.68 8.38
CA GLU A 112 8.88 8.03 8.93
C GLU A 112 10.32 8.40 9.26
N ASN A 113 11.10 7.46 9.79
CA ASN A 113 12.50 7.70 10.10
C ASN A 113 13.34 7.91 8.84
N ALA A 114 12.95 7.30 7.73
CA ALA A 114 13.66 7.47 6.46
C ALA A 114 13.40 8.83 5.82
N LEU A 115 12.33 9.52 6.22
CA LEU A 115 11.94 10.81 5.67
C LEU A 115 12.59 11.99 6.40
N VAL A 116 13.25 11.75 7.49
CA VAL A 116 13.89 12.81 8.29
C VAL A 116 15.21 13.22 7.67
#